data_bba96c8f9852488a5f5e3acdc7da38d9
#
_entry.id   bba96c8f9852488a5f5e3acdc7da38d9
#
_cell.length_a   1.000
_cell.length_b   1.000
_cell.length_c   1.000
_cell.angle_alpha   90.00
_cell.angle_beta   90.00
_cell.angle_gamma   90.00
#
_symmetry.space_group_name_H-M   'P 1'
#
loop_
_entity.id
_entity.type
_entity.pdbx_description
1 polymer ?
#
loop_
_entity_poly.entity_id
_entity_poly.type
_entity_poly.pdbx_seq_one_letter_code
_entity_poly.pdbx_strand_id
1 'polypeptide(L)'
;MNNCRVGYLRANAPWPFYDVQKNCGLTCARKIESLSKVISATGKLAAVISLCFQNIKKSERACMPRYEYRKIQPLPAAEKAFLEWIQKLDEQFANRDVEHRCIVVRDALHELYLGRPYADPAPNAPLAEQVTVYSFDPRNASLEPEYYGDVDAQKYAERKPLIWFWMMFDRSPAGINHWLGFRVRAMIAKHVLKHVGKNVKIFHGVEISYGYNLTIEDNSVIHKYVLLDDRGEIVIHEGSSISDYANVYSHDHDLNDGMIVTNRKTEIGPRARVTYHATVMSGVRVHEHGLLGSMGVATKDIEPYTIAVGIPAKPVKVKTIAPQTKAAGDKTGT
;
A
#
# COMPACT_ATOMS: atom_id res chain seq x y z
N MET A 1 42.20 24.82 -26.31
CA MET A 1 41.68 25.99 -25.58
C MET A 1 40.43 26.46 -26.30
N ASN A 2 39.26 26.08 -25.85
CA ASN A 2 37.97 26.66 -26.28
C ASN A 2 37.00 26.50 -25.12
N ASN A 3 36.67 27.64 -24.52
CA ASN A 3 35.74 27.81 -23.43
C ASN A 3 34.29 27.51 -23.86
N CYS A 4 33.64 26.49 -23.30
CA CYS A 4 32.21 26.38 -23.30
C CYS A 4 31.65 27.08 -22.04
N ARG A 5 31.06 28.26 -22.23
CA ARG A 5 30.23 28.92 -21.20
C ARG A 5 28.85 28.23 -21.18
N VAL A 6 28.54 27.59 -20.08
CA VAL A 6 27.18 27.13 -19.78
C VAL A 6 26.37 28.32 -19.28
N GLY A 7 25.40 28.75 -20.07
CA GLY A 7 24.44 29.80 -19.70
C GLY A 7 23.43 29.28 -18.71
N TYR A 8 23.44 29.80 -17.48
CA TYR A 8 22.37 29.63 -16.52
C TYR A 8 21.15 30.47 -16.93
N LEU A 9 20.10 29.80 -17.43
CA LEU A 9 18.78 30.40 -17.56
C LEU A 9 18.16 30.51 -16.17
N ARG A 10 18.07 31.74 -15.66
CA ARG A 10 17.24 32.08 -14.50
C ARG A 10 15.78 31.95 -14.88
N ALA A 11 15.11 30.93 -14.41
CA ALA A 11 13.65 30.86 -14.43
C ALA A 11 13.12 31.54 -13.15
N ASN A 12 12.78 32.82 -13.27
CA ASN A 12 11.95 33.52 -12.30
C ASN A 12 10.48 33.16 -12.57
N ALA A 13 9.95 32.23 -11.82
CA ALA A 13 8.52 32.06 -11.64
C ALA A 13 8.26 32.02 -10.13
N PRO A 14 7.58 33.01 -9.53
CA PRO A 14 7.21 32.96 -8.13
C PRO A 14 6.08 31.94 -7.97
N TRP A 15 6.30 30.91 -7.19
CA TRP A 15 5.24 30.08 -6.65
C TRP A 15 4.30 30.97 -5.83
N PRO A 16 2.99 30.92 -6.01
CA PRO A 16 2.09 31.65 -5.15
C PRO A 16 2.11 30.97 -3.77
N PHE A 17 2.90 31.47 -2.85
CA PHE A 17 2.69 31.24 -1.43
C PHE A 17 1.34 31.87 -1.08
N TYR A 18 0.31 31.04 -0.95
CA TYR A 18 -0.92 31.46 -0.33
C TYR A 18 -0.62 31.82 1.13
N ASP A 19 -0.75 33.11 1.45
CA ASP A 19 -0.51 33.68 2.77
C ASP A 19 -1.65 33.28 3.72
N VAL A 20 -1.65 32.02 4.15
CA VAL A 20 -2.62 31.47 5.11
C VAL A 20 -2.41 32.04 6.52
N GLN A 21 -1.26 32.66 6.79
CA GLN A 21 -0.93 33.18 8.13
C GLN A 21 -1.66 34.48 8.48
N LYS A 22 -2.06 35.30 7.50
CA LYS A 22 -2.68 36.60 7.80
C LYS A 22 -4.11 36.52 8.31
N ASN A 23 -4.88 35.51 7.89
CA ASN A 23 -6.28 35.40 8.34
C ASN A 23 -6.49 34.63 9.64
N CYS A 24 -5.54 33.82 10.08
CA CYS A 24 -5.64 33.06 11.33
C CYS A 24 -5.23 33.90 12.56
N GLY A 25 -4.25 34.79 12.39
CA GLY A 25 -3.73 35.64 13.48
C GLY A 25 -4.74 36.68 14.02
N LEU A 26 -5.52 37.31 13.15
CA LEU A 26 -6.48 38.35 13.53
C LEU A 26 -7.71 37.83 14.29
N THR A 27 -8.13 36.60 14.00
CA THR A 27 -9.25 35.95 14.71
C THR A 27 -8.84 35.44 16.08
N CYS A 28 -7.58 35.05 16.25
CA CYS A 28 -7.05 34.59 17.53
C CYS A 28 -6.80 35.77 18.50
N ALA A 29 -6.28 36.89 18.03
CA ALA A 29 -6.04 38.08 18.86
C ALA A 29 -7.33 38.68 19.43
N ARG A 30 -8.40 38.81 18.64
CA ARG A 30 -9.70 39.29 19.13
C ARG A 30 -10.38 38.37 20.14
N LYS A 31 -10.14 37.06 20.07
CA LYS A 31 -10.65 36.09 21.06
C LYS A 31 -9.87 36.14 22.37
N ILE A 32 -8.58 36.43 22.36
CA ILE A 32 -7.76 36.55 23.56
C ILE A 32 -8.19 37.80 24.36
N GLU A 33 -8.51 38.88 23.70
CA GLU A 33 -9.03 40.10 24.34
C GLU A 33 -10.40 39.92 25.01
N SER A 34 -11.28 39.14 24.39
CA SER A 34 -12.59 38.79 25.00
C SER A 34 -12.44 37.86 26.20
N LEU A 35 -11.44 37.01 26.24
CA LEU A 35 -11.17 36.06 27.31
C LEU A 35 -10.53 36.72 28.53
N SER A 36 -9.72 37.76 28.37
CA SER A 36 -9.17 38.55 29.48
C SER A 36 -10.28 39.21 30.31
N LYS A 37 -11.37 39.66 29.66
CA LYS A 37 -12.54 40.24 30.33
C LYS A 37 -13.37 39.19 31.12
N VAL A 38 -13.42 37.94 30.65
CA VAL A 38 -14.13 36.81 31.32
C VAL A 38 -13.34 36.33 32.56
N ILE A 39 -12.00 36.31 32.48
CA ILE A 39 -11.15 35.92 33.62
C ILE A 39 -11.30 36.90 34.77
N SER A 40 -11.40 38.20 34.49
CA SER A 40 -11.61 39.25 35.48
C SER A 40 -12.97 39.13 36.20
N ALA A 41 -13.99 38.57 35.54
CA ALA A 41 -15.35 38.50 36.07
C ALA A 41 -15.68 37.24 36.90
N THR A 42 -14.97 36.13 36.72
CA THR A 42 -15.39 34.83 37.27
C THR A 42 -14.40 34.15 38.24
N GLY A 43 -13.15 34.61 38.35
CA GLY A 43 -12.14 34.06 39.26
C GLY A 43 -11.76 32.58 39.03
N LYS A 44 -12.27 31.94 37.96
CA LYS A 44 -12.03 30.51 37.67
C LYS A 44 -11.04 30.29 36.52
N LEU A 45 -9.77 30.60 36.77
CA LEU A 45 -8.70 30.56 35.81
C LEU A 45 -8.52 29.17 35.15
N ALA A 46 -8.64 28.09 35.91
CA ALA A 46 -8.43 26.72 35.40
C ALA A 46 -9.50 26.28 34.41
N ALA A 47 -10.75 26.63 34.60
CA ALA A 47 -11.84 26.29 33.68
C ALA A 47 -11.75 27.06 32.37
N VAL A 48 -11.32 28.32 32.40
CA VAL A 48 -11.11 29.15 31.20
C VAL A 48 -9.91 28.68 30.39
N ILE A 49 -8.83 28.30 31.06
CA ILE A 49 -7.64 27.71 30.37
C ILE A 49 -7.99 26.39 29.68
N SER A 50 -8.76 25.50 30.35
CA SER A 50 -9.22 24.24 29.78
C SER A 50 -10.13 24.47 28.55
N LEU A 51 -11.05 25.42 28.63
CA LEU A 51 -11.93 25.79 27.51
C LEU A 51 -11.15 26.41 26.33
N CYS A 52 -10.14 27.23 26.61
CA CYS A 52 -9.23 27.79 25.63
C CYS A 52 -8.45 26.68 24.89
N PHE A 53 -7.86 25.75 25.62
CA PHE A 53 -7.12 24.62 25.01
C PHE A 53 -8.04 23.72 24.18
N GLN A 54 -9.26 23.47 24.62
CA GLN A 54 -10.23 22.70 23.83
C GLN A 54 -10.66 23.45 22.57
N ASN A 55 -10.87 24.75 22.64
CA ASN A 55 -11.23 25.57 21.48
C ASN A 55 -10.07 25.78 20.52
N ILE A 56 -8.82 25.91 21.00
CA ILE A 56 -7.62 25.95 20.14
C ILE A 56 -7.47 24.61 19.40
N LYS A 57 -7.53 23.47 20.08
CA LYS A 57 -7.51 22.14 19.45
C LYS A 57 -8.65 21.91 18.45
N LYS A 58 -9.83 22.48 18.70
CA LYS A 58 -10.98 22.40 17.81
C LYS A 58 -10.81 23.31 16.57
N SER A 59 -10.21 24.48 16.74
CA SER A 59 -9.87 25.43 15.68
C SER A 59 -8.74 24.89 14.79
N GLU A 60 -7.71 24.28 15.37
CA GLU A 60 -6.62 23.64 14.63
C GLU A 60 -7.13 22.46 13.78
N ARG A 61 -8.06 21.65 14.32
CA ARG A 61 -8.70 20.57 13.55
C ARG A 61 -9.57 21.06 12.39
N ALA A 62 -10.20 22.23 12.54
CA ALA A 62 -11.03 22.82 11.48
C ALA A 62 -10.21 23.42 10.33
N CYS A 63 -8.91 23.66 10.54
CA CYS A 63 -8.00 24.27 9.57
C CYS A 63 -7.05 23.27 8.89
N MET A 64 -7.11 21.96 9.23
CA MET A 64 -6.31 20.96 8.53
C MET A 64 -6.90 20.70 7.15
N PRO A 65 -6.11 20.90 6.08
CA PRO A 65 -6.60 20.62 4.73
C PRO A 65 -6.92 19.13 4.61
N ARG A 66 -8.09 18.79 4.09
CA ARG A 66 -8.37 17.43 3.67
C ARG A 66 -7.46 17.11 2.48
N TYR A 67 -6.86 15.92 2.49
CA TYR A 67 -6.15 15.42 1.34
C TYR A 67 -7.12 15.25 0.18
N GLU A 68 -6.81 15.91 -0.93
CA GLU A 68 -7.47 15.68 -2.20
C GLU A 68 -6.50 14.97 -3.15
N TYR A 69 -6.96 13.88 -3.73
CA TYR A 69 -6.18 13.18 -4.74
C TYR A 69 -6.18 14.00 -6.03
N ARG A 70 -5.01 14.48 -6.42
CA ARG A 70 -4.86 15.16 -7.70
C ARG A 70 -4.97 14.17 -8.85
N LYS A 71 -5.69 14.55 -9.90
CA LYS A 71 -5.71 13.80 -11.15
C LYS A 71 -4.36 14.02 -11.84
N ILE A 72 -3.53 12.97 -11.86
CA ILE A 72 -2.25 12.95 -12.56
C ILE A 72 -2.49 12.28 -13.91
N GLN A 73 -2.02 12.91 -15.00
CA GLN A 73 -2.08 12.33 -16.34
C GLN A 73 -0.71 12.48 -17.03
N PRO A 74 -0.27 11.45 -17.76
CA PRO A 74 0.88 11.56 -18.64
C PRO A 74 0.55 12.42 -19.87
N LEU A 75 1.53 12.72 -20.68
CA LEU A 75 1.31 13.35 -21.98
C LEU A 75 0.46 12.41 -22.87
N PRO A 76 -0.40 12.95 -23.75
CA PRO A 76 -1.34 12.15 -24.54
C PRO A 76 -0.70 11.01 -25.33
N ALA A 77 0.47 11.23 -25.92
CA ALA A 77 1.20 10.18 -26.66
C ALA A 77 1.67 9.05 -25.73
N ALA A 78 2.15 9.38 -24.54
CA ALA A 78 2.56 8.39 -23.54
C ALA A 78 1.36 7.64 -22.97
N GLU A 79 0.25 8.34 -22.70
CA GLU A 79 -0.99 7.71 -22.24
C GLU A 79 -1.49 6.65 -23.23
N LYS A 80 -1.52 7.00 -24.51
CA LYS A 80 -1.92 6.08 -25.59
C LYS A 80 -1.02 4.84 -25.60
N ALA A 81 0.30 5.03 -25.66
CA ALA A 81 1.25 3.92 -25.69
C ALA A 81 1.14 3.01 -24.42
N PHE A 82 0.97 3.61 -23.24
CA PHE A 82 0.81 2.85 -22.00
C PHE A 82 -0.46 2.02 -21.99
N LEU A 83 -1.58 2.56 -22.46
CA LEU A 83 -2.85 1.83 -22.51
C LEU A 83 -2.81 0.70 -23.54
N GLU A 84 -2.25 0.93 -24.72
CA GLU A 84 -2.07 -0.09 -25.75
C GLU A 84 -1.18 -1.24 -25.24
N TRP A 85 -0.08 -0.91 -24.55
CA TRP A 85 0.82 -1.92 -23.99
C TRP A 85 0.13 -2.76 -22.88
N ILE A 86 -0.63 -2.12 -21.97
CA ILE A 86 -1.40 -2.80 -20.93
C ILE A 86 -2.42 -3.75 -21.57
N GLN A 87 -3.16 -3.29 -22.57
CA GLN A 87 -4.17 -4.10 -23.25
C GLN A 87 -3.54 -5.33 -23.90
N LYS A 88 -2.44 -5.15 -24.64
CA LYS A 88 -1.71 -6.25 -25.26
C LYS A 88 -1.26 -7.30 -24.24
N LEU A 89 -0.75 -6.86 -23.09
CA LEU A 89 -0.33 -7.78 -22.03
C LEU A 89 -1.52 -8.48 -21.35
N ASP A 90 -2.61 -7.78 -21.07
CA ASP A 90 -3.82 -8.36 -20.44
C ASP A 90 -4.39 -9.48 -21.32
N GLU A 91 -4.47 -9.26 -22.64
CA GLU A 91 -4.90 -10.26 -23.61
C GLU A 91 -3.99 -11.50 -23.63
N GLN A 92 -2.66 -11.32 -23.59
CA GLN A 92 -1.70 -12.42 -23.57
C GLN A 92 -1.73 -13.20 -22.25
N PHE A 93 -1.83 -12.50 -21.11
CA PHE A 93 -1.88 -13.12 -19.78
C PHE A 93 -3.19 -13.84 -19.48
N ALA A 94 -4.26 -13.58 -20.23
CA ALA A 94 -5.52 -14.32 -20.14
C ALA A 94 -5.37 -15.79 -20.52
N ASN A 95 -4.41 -16.13 -21.39
CA ASN A 95 -4.05 -17.51 -21.64
C ASN A 95 -3.36 -18.09 -20.38
N ARG A 96 -3.86 -19.23 -19.88
CA ARG A 96 -3.36 -19.88 -18.67
C ARG A 96 -2.30 -20.94 -18.91
N ASP A 97 -1.95 -21.19 -20.16
CA ASP A 97 -0.86 -22.08 -20.49
C ASP A 97 0.46 -21.54 -19.94
N VAL A 98 1.14 -22.36 -19.15
CA VAL A 98 2.33 -21.95 -18.40
C VAL A 98 3.48 -21.59 -19.35
N GLU A 99 3.68 -22.40 -20.38
CA GLU A 99 4.76 -22.16 -21.36
C GLU A 99 4.52 -20.87 -22.14
N HIS A 100 3.27 -20.64 -22.56
CA HIS A 100 2.87 -19.39 -23.21
C HIS A 100 3.16 -18.18 -22.32
N ARG A 101 2.78 -18.24 -21.03
CA ARG A 101 3.06 -17.15 -20.08
C ARG A 101 4.54 -16.91 -19.88
N CYS A 102 5.35 -17.97 -19.81
CA CYS A 102 6.80 -17.84 -19.71
C CYS A 102 7.39 -17.10 -20.92
N ILE A 103 6.96 -17.46 -22.13
CA ILE A 103 7.40 -16.83 -23.38
C ILE A 103 7.00 -15.34 -23.38
N VAL A 104 5.72 -15.03 -23.09
CA VAL A 104 5.22 -13.66 -23.08
C VAL A 104 5.95 -12.80 -22.05
N VAL A 105 6.20 -13.32 -20.85
CA VAL A 105 6.92 -12.60 -19.78
C VAL A 105 8.36 -12.35 -20.17
N ARG A 106 9.06 -13.36 -20.68
CA ARG A 106 10.44 -13.24 -21.19
C ARG A 106 10.54 -12.11 -22.23
N ASP A 107 9.65 -12.16 -23.22
CA ASP A 107 9.67 -11.21 -24.34
C ASP A 107 9.31 -9.79 -23.86
N ALA A 108 8.28 -9.66 -23.01
CA ALA A 108 7.88 -8.37 -22.45
C ALA A 108 8.97 -7.73 -21.56
N LEU A 109 9.66 -8.52 -20.75
CA LEU A 109 10.79 -8.03 -19.95
C LEU A 109 11.98 -7.64 -20.82
N HIS A 110 12.28 -8.42 -21.83
CA HIS A 110 13.36 -8.10 -22.79
C HIS A 110 13.06 -6.77 -23.52
N GLU A 111 11.82 -6.59 -24.01
CA GLU A 111 11.39 -5.33 -24.63
C GLU A 111 11.45 -4.16 -23.63
N LEU A 112 10.98 -4.37 -22.39
CA LEU A 112 10.95 -3.33 -21.36
C LEU A 112 12.34 -2.83 -20.96
N TYR A 113 13.28 -3.76 -20.83
CA TYR A 113 14.63 -3.45 -20.34
C TYR A 113 15.63 -3.09 -21.44
N LEU A 114 15.49 -3.70 -22.61
CA LEU A 114 16.46 -3.54 -23.71
C LEU A 114 15.91 -2.77 -24.93
N GLY A 115 14.60 -2.43 -24.93
CA GLY A 115 13.96 -1.62 -25.97
C GLY A 115 13.89 -2.30 -27.36
N ARG A 116 14.00 -3.63 -27.42
CA ARG A 116 13.99 -4.41 -28.67
C ARG A 116 13.30 -5.76 -28.46
N PRO A 117 12.74 -6.37 -29.53
CA PRO A 117 12.18 -7.70 -29.47
C PRO A 117 13.19 -8.73 -28.95
N TYR A 118 12.66 -9.79 -28.30
CA TYR A 118 13.51 -10.86 -27.80
C TYR A 118 14.31 -11.52 -28.92
N ALA A 119 15.57 -11.76 -28.62
CA ALA A 119 16.46 -12.62 -29.40
C ALA A 119 17.40 -13.33 -28.42
N ASP A 120 17.68 -14.60 -28.69
CA ASP A 120 18.72 -15.33 -27.95
C ASP A 120 20.06 -14.61 -28.05
N PRO A 121 20.87 -14.59 -26.99
CA PRO A 121 22.22 -14.06 -27.06
C PRO A 121 23.05 -14.81 -28.11
N ALA A 122 23.91 -14.08 -28.82
CA ALA A 122 24.85 -14.75 -29.72
C ALA A 122 25.72 -15.73 -28.92
N PRO A 123 26.17 -16.86 -29.53
CA PRO A 123 27.00 -17.86 -28.84
C PRO A 123 28.30 -17.29 -28.23
N ASN A 124 28.78 -16.20 -28.78
CA ASN A 124 29.98 -15.49 -28.32
C ASN A 124 29.68 -14.16 -27.63
N ALA A 125 28.41 -13.92 -27.25
CA ALA A 125 28.04 -12.73 -26.49
C ALA A 125 28.77 -12.71 -25.15
N PRO A 126 29.05 -11.52 -24.58
CA PRO A 126 29.59 -11.41 -23.22
C PRO A 126 28.72 -12.13 -22.19
N LEU A 127 29.34 -12.80 -21.21
CA LEU A 127 28.59 -13.56 -20.18
C LEU A 127 27.57 -12.69 -19.46
N ALA A 128 27.88 -11.42 -19.19
CA ALA A 128 26.94 -10.49 -18.56
C ALA A 128 25.66 -10.25 -19.40
N GLU A 129 25.80 -10.21 -20.75
CA GLU A 129 24.65 -10.13 -21.64
C GLU A 129 23.82 -11.41 -21.59
N GLN A 130 24.47 -12.58 -21.67
CA GLN A 130 23.80 -13.88 -21.56
C GLN A 130 23.05 -14.01 -20.26
N VAL A 131 23.68 -13.68 -19.11
CA VAL A 131 23.04 -13.70 -17.77
C VAL A 131 21.84 -12.77 -17.74
N THR A 132 21.96 -11.56 -18.28
CA THR A 132 20.85 -10.60 -18.30
C THR A 132 19.66 -11.12 -19.10
N VAL A 133 19.89 -11.57 -20.33
CA VAL A 133 18.83 -12.04 -21.23
C VAL A 133 18.14 -13.29 -20.68
N TYR A 134 18.91 -14.27 -20.22
CA TYR A 134 18.35 -15.50 -19.65
C TYR A 134 17.61 -15.27 -18.34
N SER A 135 17.97 -14.24 -17.57
CA SER A 135 17.24 -13.88 -16.33
C SER A 135 15.85 -13.30 -16.57
N PHE A 136 15.52 -12.86 -17.78
CA PHE A 136 14.14 -12.44 -18.07
C PHE A 136 13.17 -13.62 -18.19
N ASP A 137 13.66 -14.82 -18.44
CA ASP A 137 12.83 -16.00 -18.58
C ASP A 137 12.45 -16.58 -17.21
N PRO A 138 11.13 -16.64 -16.88
CA PRO A 138 10.67 -17.20 -15.61
C PRO A 138 11.09 -18.66 -15.36
N ARG A 139 11.38 -19.42 -16.40
CA ARG A 139 11.86 -20.81 -16.29
C ARG A 139 13.26 -20.91 -15.70
N ASN A 140 14.05 -19.85 -15.81
CA ASN A 140 15.41 -19.74 -15.24
C ASN A 140 15.41 -19.10 -13.84
N ALA A 141 14.26 -18.63 -13.33
CA ALA A 141 14.13 -18.03 -12.02
C ALA A 141 13.57 -19.06 -11.01
N SER A 142 14.15 -19.12 -9.83
CA SER A 142 13.56 -19.80 -8.66
C SER A 142 13.07 -18.74 -7.69
N LEU A 143 11.82 -18.85 -7.25
CA LEU A 143 11.22 -17.97 -6.26
C LEU A 143 11.10 -18.71 -4.93
N GLU A 144 10.99 -17.95 -3.85
CA GLU A 144 10.96 -18.48 -2.47
C GLU A 144 9.96 -19.64 -2.27
N PRO A 145 8.71 -19.58 -2.78
CA PRO A 145 7.76 -20.68 -2.64
C PRO A 145 8.26 -22.02 -3.20
N GLU A 146 9.02 -21.99 -4.28
CA GLU A 146 9.57 -23.21 -4.88
C GLU A 146 10.72 -23.81 -4.04
N TYR A 147 11.42 -22.93 -3.30
CA TYR A 147 12.54 -23.38 -2.46
C TYR A 147 12.06 -24.16 -1.24
N TYR A 148 10.97 -23.74 -0.61
CA TYR A 148 10.44 -24.42 0.59
C TYR A 148 9.54 -25.60 0.27
N GLY A 149 8.92 -25.66 -0.90
CA GLY A 149 8.19 -26.82 -1.38
C GLY A 149 6.82 -27.08 -0.74
N ASP A 150 6.29 -26.15 0.06
CA ASP A 150 4.95 -26.22 0.66
C ASP A 150 3.84 -25.59 -0.20
N VAL A 151 4.14 -25.36 -1.45
CA VAL A 151 3.28 -24.71 -2.45
C VAL A 151 2.42 -25.75 -3.18
N ASP A 152 1.18 -25.37 -3.56
CA ASP A 152 0.42 -26.12 -4.57
C ASP A 152 1.08 -25.89 -5.94
N ALA A 153 1.86 -26.90 -6.36
CA ALA A 153 2.72 -26.79 -7.53
C ALA A 153 1.95 -26.43 -8.82
N GLN A 154 0.73 -26.95 -8.98
CA GLN A 154 -0.09 -26.68 -10.17
C GLN A 154 -0.60 -25.22 -10.16
N LYS A 155 -1.18 -24.79 -9.05
CA LYS A 155 -1.67 -23.40 -8.92
C LYS A 155 -0.54 -22.38 -9.01
N TYR A 156 0.62 -22.71 -8.45
CA TYR A 156 1.76 -21.81 -8.46
C TYR A 156 2.39 -21.69 -9.85
N ALA A 157 2.53 -22.81 -10.56
CA ALA A 157 3.08 -22.82 -11.92
C ALA A 157 2.35 -21.85 -12.86
N GLU A 158 1.02 -21.75 -12.77
CA GLU A 158 0.22 -20.79 -13.56
C GLU A 158 0.51 -19.33 -13.22
N ARG A 159 0.97 -19.03 -12.00
CA ARG A 159 1.12 -17.67 -11.46
C ARG A 159 2.57 -17.19 -11.44
N LYS A 160 3.51 -18.10 -11.25
CA LYS A 160 4.94 -17.80 -11.17
C LYS A 160 5.45 -16.88 -12.28
N PRO A 161 5.14 -17.13 -13.59
CA PRO A 161 5.61 -16.23 -14.64
C PRO A 161 5.14 -14.79 -14.44
N LEU A 162 3.91 -14.59 -14.00
CA LEU A 162 3.32 -13.27 -13.77
C LEU A 162 3.81 -12.62 -12.48
N ILE A 163 4.10 -13.40 -11.43
CA ILE A 163 4.75 -12.92 -10.20
C ILE A 163 6.17 -12.44 -10.55
N TRP A 164 6.91 -13.21 -11.36
CA TRP A 164 8.22 -12.80 -11.85
C TRP A 164 8.16 -11.52 -12.67
N PHE A 165 7.18 -11.41 -13.58
CA PHE A 165 6.95 -10.18 -14.34
C PHE A 165 6.67 -8.99 -13.42
N TRP A 166 5.79 -9.16 -12.40
CA TRP A 166 5.48 -8.12 -11.42
C TRP A 166 6.75 -7.63 -10.70
N MET A 167 7.55 -8.56 -10.16
CA MET A 167 8.78 -8.23 -9.45
C MET A 167 9.78 -7.48 -10.33
N MET A 168 9.94 -7.91 -11.58
CA MET A 168 10.86 -7.27 -12.53
C MET A 168 10.29 -5.93 -13.02
N PHE A 169 9.01 -5.85 -13.34
CA PHE A 169 8.36 -4.59 -13.69
C PHE A 169 8.57 -3.53 -12.60
N ASP A 170 8.39 -3.87 -11.33
CA ASP A 170 8.56 -2.95 -10.21
C ASP A 170 10.00 -2.44 -10.04
N ARG A 171 10.99 -3.15 -10.54
CA ARG A 171 12.40 -2.74 -10.58
C ARG A 171 12.75 -1.84 -11.75
N SER A 172 11.84 -1.68 -12.71
CA SER A 172 12.02 -0.82 -13.87
C SER A 172 11.56 0.62 -13.58
N PRO A 173 12.04 1.63 -14.36
CA PRO A 173 11.51 2.99 -14.29
C PRO A 173 9.99 3.07 -14.54
N ALA A 174 9.42 2.16 -15.34
CA ALA A 174 7.99 2.07 -15.59
C ALA A 174 7.21 1.66 -14.33
N GLY A 175 7.75 0.77 -13.51
CA GLY A 175 7.10 0.27 -12.30
C GLY A 175 6.93 1.32 -11.22
N ILE A 176 7.87 2.27 -11.07
CA ILE A 176 7.77 3.36 -10.11
C ILE A 176 6.88 4.52 -10.58
N ASN A 177 6.49 4.55 -11.84
CA ASN A 177 5.50 5.51 -12.34
C ASN A 177 4.12 5.17 -11.79
N HIS A 178 3.54 6.02 -10.94
CA HIS A 178 2.26 5.73 -10.27
C HIS A 178 1.10 5.57 -11.28
N TRP A 179 1.04 6.40 -12.33
CA TRP A 179 -0.05 6.32 -13.29
C TRP A 179 -0.05 4.99 -14.07
N LEU A 180 1.10 4.59 -14.56
CA LEU A 180 1.30 3.34 -15.29
C LEU A 180 1.28 2.15 -14.32
N GLY A 181 2.04 2.24 -13.24
CA GLY A 181 2.24 1.15 -12.29
C GLY A 181 0.96 0.68 -11.62
N PHE A 182 0.05 1.58 -11.21
CA PHE A 182 -1.24 1.16 -10.64
C PHE A 182 -2.07 0.35 -11.64
N ARG A 183 -2.06 0.72 -12.91
CA ARG A 183 -2.83 0.03 -13.96
C ARG A 183 -2.24 -1.33 -14.29
N VAL A 184 -0.92 -1.38 -14.45
CA VAL A 184 -0.21 -2.65 -14.74
C VAL A 184 -0.39 -3.63 -13.57
N ARG A 185 -0.14 -3.20 -12.32
CA ARG A 185 -0.31 -4.10 -11.16
C ARG A 185 -1.76 -4.54 -10.96
N ALA A 186 -2.73 -3.66 -11.18
CA ALA A 186 -4.14 -4.05 -11.14
C ALA A 186 -4.52 -5.04 -12.25
N MET A 187 -3.90 -4.91 -13.43
CA MET A 187 -4.06 -5.86 -14.53
C MET A 187 -3.44 -7.22 -14.17
N ILE A 188 -2.18 -7.26 -13.73
CA ILE A 188 -1.52 -8.51 -13.35
C ILE A 188 -2.26 -9.19 -12.18
N ALA A 189 -2.73 -8.42 -11.21
CA ALA A 189 -3.45 -8.94 -10.05
C ALA A 189 -4.68 -9.77 -10.42
N LYS A 190 -5.37 -9.47 -11.52
CA LYS A 190 -6.50 -10.27 -12.02
C LYS A 190 -6.11 -11.71 -12.38
N HIS A 191 -4.86 -11.91 -12.79
CA HIS A 191 -4.34 -13.19 -13.25
C HIS A 191 -3.55 -13.94 -12.17
N VAL A 192 -3.09 -13.25 -11.14
CA VAL A 192 -2.26 -13.80 -10.05
C VAL A 192 -3.08 -14.06 -8.80
N LEU A 193 -3.91 -13.10 -8.37
CA LEU A 193 -4.62 -13.19 -7.10
C LEU A 193 -5.86 -14.09 -7.16
N LYS A 194 -6.26 -14.61 -5.99
CA LYS A 194 -7.55 -15.29 -5.84
C LYS A 194 -8.71 -14.35 -6.23
N HIS A 195 -8.61 -13.09 -5.80
CA HIS A 195 -9.55 -12.03 -6.19
C HIS A 195 -8.91 -10.65 -6.07
N VAL A 196 -9.23 -9.76 -7.00
CA VAL A 196 -8.93 -8.33 -6.91
C VAL A 196 -10.16 -7.52 -7.30
N GLY A 197 -10.55 -6.60 -6.42
CA GLY A 197 -11.71 -5.72 -6.59
C GLY A 197 -11.43 -4.52 -7.51
N LYS A 198 -12.42 -3.64 -7.60
CA LYS A 198 -12.36 -2.41 -8.38
C LYS A 198 -11.59 -1.32 -7.62
N ASN A 199 -10.94 -0.43 -8.38
CA ASN A 199 -10.24 0.73 -7.84
C ASN A 199 -9.18 0.40 -6.76
N VAL A 200 -8.62 -0.81 -6.80
CA VAL A 200 -7.50 -1.20 -5.95
C VAL A 200 -6.23 -0.50 -6.43
N LYS A 201 -5.47 0.05 -5.48
CA LYS A 201 -4.18 0.70 -5.77
C LYS A 201 -3.06 -0.06 -5.08
N ILE A 202 -2.18 -0.62 -5.88
CA ILE A 202 -1.00 -1.34 -5.40
C ILE A 202 0.23 -0.56 -5.85
N PHE A 203 1.01 -0.10 -4.86
CA PHE A 203 2.27 0.61 -5.11
C PHE A 203 3.38 -0.38 -5.48
N HIS A 204 4.52 0.13 -5.92
CA HIS A 204 5.67 -0.70 -6.27
C HIS A 204 6.33 -1.36 -5.05
N GLY A 205 7.00 -2.48 -5.30
CA GLY A 205 7.72 -3.23 -4.28
C GLY A 205 6.82 -4.02 -3.32
N VAL A 206 5.55 -4.23 -3.66
CA VAL A 206 4.69 -5.14 -2.91
C VAL A 206 5.08 -6.57 -3.24
N GLU A 207 5.41 -7.35 -2.21
CA GLU A 207 5.78 -8.75 -2.33
C GLU A 207 4.59 -9.65 -1.96
N ILE A 208 4.41 -10.72 -2.74
CA ILE A 208 3.32 -11.70 -2.61
C ILE A 208 3.95 -13.09 -2.68
N SER A 209 3.61 -13.98 -1.76
CA SER A 209 4.17 -15.34 -1.76
C SER A 209 3.55 -16.22 -2.83
N TYR A 210 2.25 -16.51 -2.76
CA TYR A 210 1.57 -17.43 -3.67
C TYR A 210 0.61 -16.76 -4.64
N GLY A 211 -0.03 -15.69 -4.23
CA GLY A 211 -1.06 -14.96 -4.97
C GLY A 211 -2.41 -15.65 -4.97
N TYR A 212 -2.47 -16.98 -5.14
CA TYR A 212 -3.73 -17.71 -5.22
C TYR A 212 -4.51 -17.82 -3.90
N ASN A 213 -3.94 -17.42 -2.78
CA ASN A 213 -4.60 -17.33 -1.47
C ASN A 213 -4.90 -15.89 -1.03
N LEU A 214 -4.60 -14.90 -1.88
CA LEU A 214 -4.76 -13.49 -1.58
C LEU A 214 -6.03 -12.90 -2.22
N THR A 215 -6.88 -12.32 -1.39
CA THR A 215 -8.06 -11.53 -1.81
C THR A 215 -7.88 -10.07 -1.42
N ILE A 216 -8.07 -9.16 -2.37
CA ILE A 216 -8.08 -7.72 -2.14
C ILE A 216 -9.39 -7.15 -2.69
N GLU A 217 -10.25 -6.63 -1.82
CA GLU A 217 -11.55 -6.08 -2.19
C GLU A 217 -11.46 -4.62 -2.65
N ASP A 218 -12.60 -4.09 -3.11
CA ASP A 218 -12.75 -2.78 -3.72
C ASP A 218 -12.14 -1.63 -2.90
N ASN A 219 -11.62 -0.60 -3.60
CA ASN A 219 -11.15 0.65 -3.01
C ASN A 219 -9.99 0.51 -2.00
N SER A 220 -9.35 -0.65 -1.94
CA SER A 220 -8.22 -0.90 -1.04
C SER A 220 -6.92 -0.32 -1.57
N VAL A 221 -6.01 0.03 -0.66
CA VAL A 221 -4.71 0.63 -1.00
C VAL A 221 -3.58 -0.13 -0.30
N ILE A 222 -2.68 -0.70 -1.09
CA ILE A 222 -1.47 -1.36 -0.63
C ILE A 222 -0.28 -0.50 -1.00
N HIS A 223 0.41 0.04 0.00
CA HIS A 223 1.53 0.95 -0.20
C HIS A 223 2.84 0.21 -0.51
N LYS A 224 3.93 0.99 -0.66
CA LYS A 224 5.23 0.49 -1.09
C LYS A 224 5.83 -0.51 -0.11
N TYR A 225 6.49 -1.52 -0.66
CA TYR A 225 7.28 -2.50 0.10
C TYR A 225 6.48 -3.20 1.21
N VAL A 226 5.20 -3.41 0.99
CA VAL A 226 4.36 -4.24 1.83
C VAL A 226 4.61 -5.70 1.48
N LEU A 227 4.80 -6.55 2.49
CA LEU A 227 4.83 -7.99 2.34
C LEU A 227 3.44 -8.58 2.66
N LEU A 228 2.89 -9.34 1.71
CA LEU A 228 1.66 -10.12 1.85
C LEU A 228 2.03 -11.61 1.73
N ASP A 229 2.31 -12.23 2.85
CA ASP A 229 2.68 -13.64 2.88
C ASP A 229 1.42 -14.52 2.95
N ASP A 230 0.88 -14.82 1.79
CA ASP A 230 -0.38 -15.53 1.59
C ASP A 230 -0.20 -17.06 1.49
N ARG A 231 0.72 -17.65 2.26
CA ARG A 231 0.86 -19.13 2.36
C ARG A 231 -0.42 -19.76 2.89
N GLY A 232 -1.00 -19.20 3.96
CA GLY A 232 -2.39 -19.38 4.32
C GLY A 232 -3.30 -18.47 3.48
N GLU A 233 -4.44 -18.05 4.03
CA GLU A 233 -5.34 -17.12 3.34
C GLU A 233 -5.17 -15.71 3.88
N ILE A 234 -5.05 -14.70 3.00
CA ILE A 234 -5.15 -13.30 3.36
C ILE A 234 -6.36 -12.67 2.67
N VAL A 235 -7.20 -11.99 3.46
CA VAL A 235 -8.32 -11.21 2.96
C VAL A 235 -8.19 -9.75 3.39
N ILE A 236 -8.08 -8.87 2.41
CA ILE A 236 -8.05 -7.41 2.60
C ILE A 236 -9.39 -6.86 2.13
N HIS A 237 -10.23 -6.47 3.08
CA HIS A 237 -11.60 -6.03 2.82
C HIS A 237 -11.68 -4.60 2.31
N GLU A 238 -12.84 -4.24 1.79
CA GLU A 238 -13.14 -2.98 1.12
C GLU A 238 -12.64 -1.74 1.89
N GLY A 239 -11.99 -0.84 1.16
CA GLY A 239 -11.56 0.46 1.67
C GLY A 239 -10.41 0.41 2.67
N SER A 240 -9.78 -0.75 2.84
CA SER A 240 -8.65 -0.93 3.75
C SER A 240 -7.38 -0.32 3.22
N SER A 241 -6.44 0.01 4.12
CA SER A 241 -5.17 0.60 3.76
C SER A 241 -4.03 -0.06 4.55
N ILE A 242 -3.03 -0.59 3.82
CA ILE A 242 -1.79 -1.12 4.38
C ILE A 242 -0.66 -0.18 3.96
N SER A 243 -0.03 0.46 4.94
CA SER A 243 0.99 1.50 4.70
C SER A 243 2.36 0.90 4.43
N ASP A 244 3.29 1.75 3.96
CA ASP A 244 4.62 1.34 3.51
C ASP A 244 5.36 0.47 4.55
N TYR A 245 6.05 -0.57 4.06
CA TYR A 245 6.85 -1.51 4.85
C TYR A 245 6.09 -2.30 5.91
N ALA A 246 4.76 -2.34 5.88
CA ALA A 246 4.00 -3.20 6.76
C ALA A 246 4.02 -4.65 6.25
N ASN A 247 3.88 -5.60 7.17
CA ASN A 247 3.88 -7.02 6.86
C ASN A 247 2.58 -7.67 7.33
N VAL A 248 2.03 -8.56 6.52
CA VAL A 248 0.86 -9.37 6.85
C VAL A 248 1.21 -10.83 6.60
N TYR A 249 1.26 -11.60 7.66
CA TYR A 249 1.58 -13.03 7.61
C TYR A 249 0.33 -13.89 7.75
N SER A 250 0.32 -15.04 7.09
CA SER A 250 -0.74 -16.05 7.22
C SER A 250 -0.21 -17.45 7.54
N HIS A 251 1.08 -17.58 7.88
CA HIS A 251 1.67 -18.79 8.39
C HIS A 251 2.51 -18.51 9.65
N ASP A 252 2.70 -19.56 10.45
CA ASP A 252 3.59 -19.58 11.61
C ASP A 252 4.46 -20.83 11.57
N HIS A 253 5.64 -20.75 12.18
CA HIS A 253 6.48 -21.90 12.48
C HIS A 253 6.30 -22.32 13.94
N ASP A 254 6.37 -23.62 14.22
CA ASP A 254 6.41 -24.11 15.58
C ASP A 254 7.70 -23.64 16.29
N LEU A 255 7.58 -23.29 17.56
CA LEU A 255 8.71 -22.72 18.31
C LEU A 255 9.79 -23.75 18.66
N ASN A 256 9.46 -25.05 18.68
CA ASN A 256 10.40 -26.11 19.00
C ASN A 256 10.96 -26.79 17.76
N ASP A 257 10.17 -26.81 16.68
CA ASP A 257 10.58 -27.38 15.39
C ASP A 257 10.14 -26.43 14.25
N GLY A 258 11.06 -25.61 13.80
CA GLY A 258 10.82 -24.63 12.73
C GLY A 258 10.45 -25.23 11.38
N MET A 259 10.53 -26.55 11.21
CA MET A 259 10.07 -27.24 10.00
C MET A 259 8.56 -27.51 10.01
N ILE A 260 7.91 -27.37 11.16
CA ILE A 260 6.44 -27.50 11.28
C ILE A 260 5.83 -26.14 11.01
N VAL A 261 5.04 -26.05 9.94
CA VAL A 261 4.36 -24.83 9.48
C VAL A 261 2.86 -24.97 9.71
N THR A 262 2.23 -23.92 10.22
CA THR A 262 0.78 -23.82 10.37
C THR A 262 0.26 -22.63 9.57
N ASN A 263 -0.61 -22.89 8.62
CA ASN A 263 -1.27 -21.86 7.82
C ASN A 263 -2.59 -21.44 8.46
N ARG A 264 -2.83 -20.13 8.59
CA ARG A 264 -4.06 -19.56 9.16
C ARG A 264 -4.57 -18.42 8.29
N LYS A 265 -5.88 -18.19 8.35
CA LYS A 265 -6.49 -17.05 7.67
C LYS A 265 -6.22 -15.76 8.46
N THR A 266 -5.63 -14.76 7.80
CA THR A 266 -5.42 -13.41 8.34
C THR A 266 -6.32 -12.42 7.62
N GLU A 267 -6.99 -11.51 8.35
CA GLU A 267 -7.97 -10.60 7.78
C GLU A 267 -7.70 -9.13 8.15
N ILE A 268 -7.74 -8.27 7.14
CA ILE A 268 -7.76 -6.80 7.32
C ILE A 268 -9.18 -6.34 6.98
N GLY A 269 -9.98 -6.09 8.02
CA GLY A 269 -11.41 -5.80 7.94
C GLY A 269 -11.76 -4.50 7.20
N PRO A 270 -13.04 -4.26 6.88
CA PRO A 270 -13.45 -3.11 6.10
C PRO A 270 -12.96 -1.78 6.70
N ARG A 271 -12.36 -0.92 5.86
CA ARG A 271 -11.81 0.38 6.27
C ARG A 271 -10.80 0.33 7.41
N ALA A 272 -10.25 -0.86 7.72
CA ALA A 272 -9.15 -1.02 8.66
C ALA A 272 -7.85 -0.45 8.12
N ARG A 273 -6.94 -0.12 9.02
CA ARG A 273 -5.63 0.43 8.64
C ARG A 273 -4.51 -0.28 9.37
N VAL A 274 -3.57 -0.81 8.61
CA VAL A 274 -2.26 -1.24 9.10
C VAL A 274 -1.28 -0.14 8.75
N THR A 275 -0.68 0.50 9.75
CA THR A 275 0.13 1.68 9.50
C THR A 275 1.61 1.32 9.35
N TYR A 276 2.43 2.30 9.17
CA TYR A 276 3.83 2.27 8.76
C TYR A 276 4.68 1.26 9.56
N HIS A 277 5.39 0.34 8.89
CA HIS A 277 6.22 -0.71 9.49
C HIS A 277 5.49 -1.60 10.53
N ALA A 278 4.18 -1.67 10.50
CA ALA A 278 3.44 -2.52 11.41
C ALA A 278 3.37 -3.95 10.89
N THR A 279 3.23 -4.92 11.80
CA THR A 279 3.16 -6.34 11.46
C THR A 279 1.86 -6.93 12.00
N VAL A 280 1.12 -7.62 11.12
CA VAL A 280 -0.02 -8.46 11.49
C VAL A 280 0.41 -9.91 11.43
N MET A 281 0.35 -10.59 12.57
CA MET A 281 0.75 -11.99 12.69
C MET A 281 -0.33 -12.92 12.11
N SER A 282 0.08 -14.14 11.80
CA SER A 282 -0.77 -15.20 11.26
C SER A 282 -2.02 -15.45 12.12
N GLY A 283 -3.18 -15.55 11.46
CA GLY A 283 -4.45 -15.80 12.10
C GLY A 283 -5.11 -14.60 12.78
N VAL A 284 -4.47 -13.44 12.75
CA VAL A 284 -5.00 -12.22 13.39
C VAL A 284 -5.99 -11.51 12.46
N ARG A 285 -7.05 -10.96 13.06
CA ARG A 285 -8.00 -10.10 12.39
C ARG A 285 -7.94 -8.67 12.91
N VAL A 286 -7.69 -7.72 12.01
CA VAL A 286 -7.91 -6.30 12.28
C VAL A 286 -9.33 -5.98 11.84
N HIS A 287 -10.27 -5.88 12.79
CA HIS A 287 -11.68 -5.72 12.47
C HIS A 287 -12.02 -4.37 11.82
N GLU A 288 -13.29 -4.20 11.43
CA GLU A 288 -13.81 -3.01 10.75
C GLU A 288 -13.33 -1.71 11.42
N HIS A 289 -12.82 -0.77 10.63
CA HIS A 289 -12.26 0.49 11.13
C HIS A 289 -11.16 0.36 12.20
N GLY A 290 -10.68 -0.85 12.51
CA GLY A 290 -9.53 -1.08 13.38
C GLY A 290 -8.29 -0.36 12.86
N LEU A 291 -7.34 -0.04 13.72
CA LEU A 291 -6.08 0.58 13.34
C LEU A 291 -4.94 -0.02 14.15
N LEU A 292 -3.98 -0.62 13.46
CA LEU A 292 -2.69 -0.97 14.02
C LEU A 292 -1.72 0.19 13.82
N GLY A 293 -1.24 0.76 14.93
CA GLY A 293 -0.32 1.89 14.92
C GLY A 293 1.07 1.54 14.38
N SER A 294 1.80 2.56 13.94
CA SER A 294 3.13 2.40 13.33
C SER A 294 4.07 1.62 14.24
N MET A 295 4.90 0.73 13.65
CA MET A 295 5.83 -0.17 14.36
C MET A 295 5.12 -1.15 15.30
N GLY A 296 3.78 -1.24 15.29
CA GLY A 296 3.03 -2.16 16.14
C GLY A 296 3.04 -3.59 15.60
N VAL A 297 3.02 -4.58 16.50
CA VAL A 297 2.89 -6.00 16.16
C VAL A 297 1.60 -6.55 16.73
N ALA A 298 0.62 -6.83 15.88
CA ALA A 298 -0.64 -7.43 16.27
C ALA A 298 -0.47 -8.96 16.39
N THR A 299 -0.51 -9.46 17.61
CA THR A 299 -0.46 -10.88 17.95
C THR A 299 -1.84 -11.41 18.36
N LYS A 300 -2.85 -10.55 18.42
CA LYS A 300 -4.26 -10.82 18.73
C LYS A 300 -5.13 -9.90 17.90
N ASP A 301 -6.38 -10.26 17.77
CA ASP A 301 -7.37 -9.47 17.06
C ASP A 301 -7.44 -8.03 17.59
N ILE A 302 -7.66 -7.09 16.67
CA ILE A 302 -7.92 -5.70 16.98
C ILE A 302 -9.40 -5.45 16.75
N GLU A 303 -10.10 -5.14 17.84
CA GLU A 303 -11.54 -4.93 17.86
C GLU A 303 -12.00 -3.79 16.91
N PRO A 304 -13.26 -3.81 16.47
CA PRO A 304 -13.80 -2.76 15.61
C PRO A 304 -13.59 -1.36 16.20
N TYR A 305 -13.27 -0.40 15.35
CA TYR A 305 -13.02 1.01 15.70
C TYR A 305 -11.89 1.25 16.71
N THR A 306 -11.12 0.22 17.05
CA THR A 306 -10.05 0.30 18.05
C THR A 306 -8.73 0.69 17.44
N ILE A 307 -7.97 1.54 18.12
CA ILE A 307 -6.58 1.86 17.84
C ILE A 307 -5.72 1.06 18.79
N ALA A 308 -4.87 0.18 18.23
CA ALA A 308 -3.90 -0.60 18.98
C ALA A 308 -2.47 -0.21 18.57
N VAL A 309 -1.55 -0.17 19.54
CA VAL A 309 -0.13 0.22 19.31
C VAL A 309 0.80 -0.60 20.17
N GLY A 310 2.07 -0.66 19.78
CA GLY A 310 3.15 -1.29 20.56
C GLY A 310 3.46 -2.72 20.14
N ILE A 311 4.40 -3.36 20.86
CA ILE A 311 4.90 -4.73 20.65
C ILE A 311 4.83 -5.49 21.98
N PRO A 312 3.88 -6.42 22.16
CA PRO A 312 2.71 -6.69 21.32
C PRO A 312 1.72 -5.50 21.33
N ALA A 313 0.93 -5.37 20.27
CA ALA A 313 -0.03 -4.28 20.16
C ALA A 313 -1.15 -4.41 21.20
N LYS A 314 -1.45 -3.29 21.88
CA LYS A 314 -2.50 -3.19 22.90
C LYS A 314 -3.48 -2.06 22.54
N PRO A 315 -4.77 -2.22 22.82
CA PRO A 315 -5.76 -1.18 22.65
C PRO A 315 -5.39 0.08 23.46
N VAL A 316 -5.40 1.26 22.83
CA VAL A 316 -5.12 2.54 23.50
C VAL A 316 -6.29 3.53 23.37
N LYS A 317 -7.15 3.36 22.38
CA LYS A 317 -8.26 4.27 22.13
C LYS A 317 -9.31 3.67 21.20
N VAL A 318 -10.57 4.00 21.43
CA VAL A 318 -11.67 3.79 20.49
C VAL A 318 -11.85 5.04 19.63
N LYS A 319 -12.05 4.89 18.32
CA LYS A 319 -12.26 6.00 17.39
C LYS A 319 -13.59 6.70 17.68
N THR A 320 -13.61 8.02 17.58
CA THR A 320 -14.82 8.84 17.82
C THR A 320 -15.93 8.63 16.78
N ILE A 321 -15.62 7.95 15.66
CA ILE A 321 -16.58 7.56 14.62
C ILE A 321 -17.26 6.21 14.91
N ALA A 322 -16.91 5.53 16.02
CA ALA A 322 -17.57 4.28 16.39
C ALA A 322 -19.07 4.54 16.58
N PRO A 323 -19.96 3.62 16.10
CA PRO A 323 -21.37 3.70 16.43
C PRO A 323 -21.55 3.77 17.95
N GLN A 324 -22.33 4.71 18.42
CA GLN A 324 -22.67 4.75 19.83
C GLN A 324 -23.56 3.53 20.11
N THR A 325 -23.06 2.55 20.85
CA THR A 325 -23.91 1.53 21.42
C THR A 325 -24.89 2.23 22.34
N LYS A 326 -26.19 2.19 22.01
CA LYS A 326 -27.24 2.58 22.97
C LYS A 326 -26.98 1.77 24.24
N ALA A 327 -26.64 2.43 25.33
CA ALA A 327 -26.53 1.78 26.62
C ALA A 327 -27.78 0.93 26.79
N ALA A 328 -27.60 -0.35 27.11
CA ALA A 328 -28.71 -1.25 27.43
C ALA A 328 -29.51 -0.59 28.53
N GLY A 329 -30.76 -0.34 28.23
CA GLY A 329 -31.64 0.46 29.09
C GLY A 329 -31.61 -0.02 30.51
N ASP A 330 -31.47 0.95 31.37
CA ASP A 330 -31.74 0.86 32.80
C ASP A 330 -33.13 0.24 32.99
N LYS A 331 -33.16 -1.02 33.36
CA LYS A 331 -34.39 -1.67 33.85
C LYS A 331 -34.53 -1.30 35.33
N THR A 332 -34.91 -0.09 35.59
CA THR A 332 -35.57 0.21 36.89
C THR A 332 -36.96 -0.32 36.80
N GLY A 333 -37.17 -1.48 37.44
CA GLY A 333 -38.47 -2.04 37.67
C GLY A 333 -39.31 -1.19 38.63
N THR A 334 -40.51 -1.20 38.41
CA THR A 334 -41.60 -1.13 39.44
C THR A 334 -42.37 -2.40 39.37
#